data_0ec4526e43e16323485b500f10001203
#
_entry.id   0ec4526e43e16323485b500f10001203
#
_cell.length_a   1.000
_cell.length_b   1.000
_cell.length_c   1.000
_cell.angle_alpha   90.00
_cell.angle_beta   90.00
_cell.angle_gamma   90.00
#
_symmetry.space_group_name_H-M   'P 1'
#
loop_
_entity.id
_entity.type
_entity.pdbx_description
1 polymer ?
#
loop_
_entity_poly.entity_id
_entity_poly.type
_entity_poly.pdbx_seq_one_letter_code
_entity_poly.pdbx_strand_id
1 'polypeptide(L)'
;MTASLVLGPMLRYVDETSAALWVETSEACTVELRAGPDAWTASTFGAHGHHYALVEAAGLTPGTTSEYTVTIDGERCWPEPDSPFPAPSIRTLHPERRLRLAFGSCRTSVPHDTMGNATHGVDALRAYAMHRAHTGDDDARPDLVAFLGDQVYADSTSKEMKEFISSRRSLHEPPGEELKDYEEYAHLYKLAWSDPANRWLLSTLPSAMIFDDHDIRDDWNASLSWRKKMHGTTWWHGRIVAGLASYWVYQHLGNLSSAARAEDPLWQKIASHHGPEELDLTADLDSFAERADADPLSYRWSYCRDIGDARIITVDSRAARVLEPARRSLLDETELTWLDEHFRGGVRHLLIATSLPFLLPRGLHHIESWDEALAEGAWGRLGSRMGEVLRQGLDLEHWGAFQRSFRAVAALACEVADGKRGPAPQTVTFLSGDVHFSYIAEVNRSSGSRILQAVCSPIRNPLPRALRFATVVMSYGVASPLGALVARSARVPKPPFSWTSIKGPWFDNNLALLEDTDSGLQLRWATGVVNGNPDSPELQEVARHTIAPRRAGAPRKEPV
;
A
#
# COMPACT_ATOMS: atom_id res chain seq x y z
N MET A 1 36.72 2.21 -4.01
CA MET A 1 36.05 3.53 -3.72
C MET A 1 35.42 3.40 -2.35
N THR A 2 35.23 4.45 -1.58
CA THR A 2 34.48 4.38 -0.34
C THR A 2 33.00 4.20 -0.67
N ALA A 3 32.32 3.28 0.02
CA ALA A 3 30.88 3.05 -0.15
C ALA A 3 30.06 4.33 0.14
N SER A 4 29.01 4.55 -0.60
CA SER A 4 28.14 5.73 -0.48
C SER A 4 26.65 5.33 -0.43
N LEU A 5 25.82 6.19 0.14
CA LEU A 5 24.38 5.99 0.23
C LEU A 5 23.72 6.21 -1.15
N VAL A 6 23.10 5.18 -1.71
CA VAL A 6 22.40 5.24 -2.99
C VAL A 6 20.94 5.63 -2.80
N LEU A 7 20.24 5.00 -1.85
CA LEU A 7 18.83 5.25 -1.55
C LEU A 7 18.55 5.08 -0.06
N GLY A 8 17.56 5.79 0.44
CA GLY A 8 17.25 5.88 1.86
C GLY A 8 18.04 7.01 2.56
N PRO A 9 18.20 6.96 3.90
CA PRO A 9 17.63 5.94 4.77
C PRO A 9 16.10 6.02 4.81
N MET A 10 15.45 4.86 4.99
CA MET A 10 14.01 4.79 5.23
C MET A 10 13.73 4.22 6.60
N LEU A 11 12.99 4.96 7.42
CA LEU A 11 12.44 4.46 8.67
C LEU A 11 11.25 3.57 8.34
N ARG A 12 11.35 2.27 8.67
CA ARG A 12 10.36 1.30 8.22
C ARG A 12 9.44 0.83 9.34
N TYR A 13 9.91 0.00 10.21
CA TYR A 13 9.18 -0.46 11.37
C TYR A 13 9.59 0.34 12.61
N VAL A 14 8.62 0.75 13.40
CA VAL A 14 8.85 1.34 14.71
C VAL A 14 7.77 0.85 15.66
N ASP A 15 8.17 0.38 16.82
CA ASP A 15 7.29 0.09 17.96
C ASP A 15 7.68 0.91 19.20
N GLU A 16 7.34 0.44 20.39
CA GLU A 16 7.62 1.14 21.65
C GLU A 16 9.11 1.12 22.01
N THR A 17 9.85 0.09 21.60
CA THR A 17 11.22 -0.18 22.05
C THR A 17 12.20 -0.49 20.93
N SER A 18 11.73 -0.51 19.68
CA SER A 18 12.57 -0.83 18.53
C SER A 18 12.24 -0.01 17.29
N ALA A 19 13.22 0.09 16.39
CA ALA A 19 13.09 0.69 15.08
C ALA A 19 13.91 -0.08 14.04
N ALA A 20 13.45 -0.10 12.79
CA ALA A 20 14.19 -0.66 11.66
C ALA A 20 14.40 0.41 10.59
N LEU A 21 15.67 0.59 10.19
CA LEU A 21 16.11 1.56 9.19
C LEU A 21 16.70 0.82 7.99
N TRP A 22 16.13 1.04 6.81
CA TRP A 22 16.57 0.43 5.55
C TRP A 22 17.41 1.41 4.73
N VAL A 23 18.47 0.90 4.09
CA VAL A 23 19.33 1.65 3.17
C VAL A 23 19.76 0.79 1.99
N GLU A 24 20.09 1.45 0.86
CA GLU A 24 20.83 0.90 -0.28
C GLU A 24 22.16 1.65 -0.43
N THR A 25 23.26 0.93 -0.63
CA THR A 25 24.62 1.48 -0.74
C THR A 25 25.26 1.12 -2.06
N SER A 26 26.32 1.83 -2.46
CA SER A 26 27.01 1.61 -3.73
C SER A 26 27.96 0.41 -3.75
N GLU A 27 28.36 -0.05 -2.60
CA GLU A 27 29.29 -1.17 -2.41
C GLU A 27 28.99 -1.87 -1.07
N ALA A 28 29.48 -3.09 -0.90
CA ALA A 28 29.45 -3.82 0.36
C ALA A 28 30.12 -3.00 1.48
N CYS A 29 29.44 -2.83 2.62
CA CYS A 29 29.92 -1.99 3.72
C CYS A 29 29.24 -2.33 5.04
N THR A 30 29.65 -1.64 6.09
CA THR A 30 28.96 -1.64 7.39
C THR A 30 28.19 -0.33 7.55
N VAL A 31 26.91 -0.43 7.85
CA VAL A 31 26.03 0.70 8.13
C VAL A 31 25.80 0.81 9.63
N GLU A 32 26.05 1.99 10.19
CA GLU A 32 25.77 2.30 11.59
C GLU A 32 24.65 3.33 11.70
N LEU A 33 23.64 3.04 12.51
CA LEU A 33 22.63 3.97 12.99
C LEU A 33 22.99 4.41 14.40
N ARG A 34 23.10 5.72 14.64
CA ARG A 34 23.41 6.28 15.97
C ARG A 34 22.32 7.25 16.41
N ALA A 35 21.75 7.01 17.60
CA ALA A 35 20.78 7.90 18.24
C ALA A 35 21.22 8.20 19.68
N GLY A 36 21.63 9.45 19.95
CA GLY A 36 22.22 9.83 21.22
C GLY A 36 23.49 9.03 21.55
N PRO A 37 23.54 8.33 22.73
CA PRO A 37 24.68 7.50 23.10
C PRO A 37 24.68 6.12 22.43
N ASP A 38 23.55 5.68 21.91
CA ASP A 38 23.36 4.32 21.42
C ASP A 38 23.69 4.22 19.92
N ALA A 39 24.22 3.06 19.53
CA ALA A 39 24.55 2.77 18.15
C ALA A 39 24.24 1.30 17.81
N TRP A 40 23.75 1.10 16.60
CA TRP A 40 23.43 -0.23 16.04
C TRP A 40 24.03 -0.35 14.65
N THR A 41 24.54 -1.52 14.33
CA THR A 41 25.24 -1.78 13.06
C THR A 41 24.63 -2.96 12.32
N ALA A 42 24.69 -2.90 10.99
CA ALA A 42 24.40 -4.02 10.12
C ALA A 42 25.39 -4.04 8.98
N SER A 43 25.87 -5.23 8.60
CA SER A 43 26.56 -5.41 7.32
C SER A 43 25.54 -5.45 6.20
N THR A 44 25.95 -5.03 5.00
CA THR A 44 25.12 -5.14 3.81
C THR A 44 24.99 -6.62 3.38
N PHE A 45 23.90 -6.91 2.68
CA PHE A 45 23.70 -8.09 1.87
C PHE A 45 23.50 -7.70 0.42
N GLY A 46 24.02 -8.52 -0.49
CA GLY A 46 23.94 -8.28 -1.92
C GLY A 46 22.74 -8.94 -2.57
N ALA A 47 22.15 -8.29 -3.58
CA ALA A 47 21.18 -8.88 -4.50
C ALA A 47 21.32 -8.24 -5.88
N HIS A 48 21.57 -9.06 -6.91
CA HIS A 48 21.73 -8.62 -8.30
C HIS A 48 22.76 -7.47 -8.50
N GLY A 49 23.83 -7.43 -7.70
CA GLY A 49 24.86 -6.39 -7.75
C GLY A 49 24.52 -5.10 -7.00
N HIS A 50 23.42 -5.06 -6.29
CA HIS A 50 23.04 -4.00 -5.36
C HIS A 50 23.30 -4.43 -3.91
N HIS A 51 23.52 -3.47 -3.01
CA HIS A 51 23.91 -3.69 -1.62
C HIS A 51 22.90 -3.04 -0.67
N TYR A 52 22.34 -3.82 0.24
CA TYR A 52 21.26 -3.37 1.11
C TYR A 52 21.58 -3.66 2.57
N ALA A 53 21.11 -2.82 3.47
CA ALA A 53 21.13 -3.10 4.89
C ALA A 53 19.79 -2.71 5.56
N LEU A 54 19.38 -3.51 6.55
CA LEU A 54 18.34 -3.15 7.49
C LEU A 54 18.96 -3.13 8.88
N VAL A 55 19.12 -1.92 9.44
CA VAL A 55 19.66 -1.73 10.78
C VAL A 55 18.51 -1.81 11.79
N GLU A 56 18.58 -2.75 12.72
CA GLU A 56 17.60 -2.92 13.80
C GLU A 56 18.10 -2.23 15.08
N ALA A 57 17.43 -1.15 15.47
CA ALA A 57 17.66 -0.46 16.74
C ALA A 57 16.74 -1.06 17.80
N ALA A 58 17.29 -1.64 18.83
CA ALA A 58 16.56 -2.21 19.97
C ALA A 58 16.94 -1.52 21.27
N GLY A 59 16.07 -1.61 22.29
CA GLY A 59 16.29 -1.00 23.61
C GLY A 59 15.97 0.49 23.67
N LEU A 60 15.21 0.99 22.70
CA LEU A 60 14.73 2.38 22.69
C LEU A 60 13.73 2.62 23.83
N THR A 61 13.67 3.88 24.29
CA THR A 61 12.71 4.27 25.33
C THR A 61 11.34 4.56 24.71
N PRO A 62 10.23 3.98 25.24
CA PRO A 62 8.89 4.24 24.73
C PRO A 62 8.49 5.72 24.77
N GLY A 63 7.77 6.17 23.73
CA GLY A 63 7.21 7.50 23.66
C GLY A 63 8.22 8.64 23.55
N THR A 64 9.46 8.35 23.14
CA THR A 64 10.52 9.35 22.99
C THR A 64 10.80 9.66 21.52
N THR A 65 11.29 10.88 21.27
CA THR A 65 11.82 11.30 19.96
C THR A 65 13.32 11.51 20.09
N SER A 66 14.10 10.81 19.27
CA SER A 66 15.57 10.89 19.25
C SER A 66 16.06 11.21 17.85
N GLU A 67 16.83 12.29 17.72
CA GLU A 67 17.57 12.56 16.47
C GLU A 67 18.59 11.46 16.22
N TYR A 68 18.84 11.15 14.97
CA TYR A 68 19.80 10.13 14.60
C TYR A 68 20.69 10.52 13.43
N THR A 69 21.79 9.80 13.28
CA THR A 69 22.71 9.89 12.13
C THR A 69 22.98 8.49 11.57
N VAL A 70 23.33 8.45 10.29
CA VAL A 70 23.81 7.23 9.65
C VAL A 70 25.25 7.42 9.17
N THR A 71 26.09 6.42 9.44
CA THR A 71 27.44 6.35 8.89
C THR A 71 27.61 5.08 8.04
N ILE A 72 28.45 5.18 7.04
CA ILE A 72 28.90 4.05 6.20
C ILE A 72 30.40 3.93 6.41
N ASP A 73 30.87 2.77 6.88
CA ASP A 73 32.28 2.51 7.23
C ASP A 73 32.89 3.60 8.12
N GLY A 74 32.09 4.17 9.02
CA GLY A 74 32.48 5.22 9.96
C GLY A 74 32.37 6.66 9.42
N GLU A 75 32.08 6.85 8.13
CA GLU A 75 31.85 8.17 7.54
C GLU A 75 30.37 8.55 7.53
N ARG A 76 30.04 9.74 8.04
CA ARG A 76 28.65 10.21 8.10
C ARG A 76 28.10 10.47 6.71
N CYS A 77 26.96 9.82 6.40
CA CYS A 77 26.25 9.97 5.12
C CYS A 77 24.84 10.56 5.29
N TRP A 78 24.24 10.53 6.50
CA TRP A 78 22.90 11.09 6.75
C TRP A 78 22.77 11.71 8.16
N PRO A 79 22.07 12.88 8.31
CA PRO A 79 21.61 13.75 7.23
C PRO A 79 22.78 14.28 6.41
N GLU A 80 22.52 14.60 5.15
CA GLU A 80 23.51 15.25 4.26
C GLU A 80 23.98 16.59 4.88
N PRO A 81 25.25 16.97 4.74
CA PRO A 81 25.81 18.15 5.43
C PRO A 81 25.04 19.44 5.16
N ASP A 82 24.57 19.64 3.94
CA ASP A 82 23.88 20.86 3.51
C ASP A 82 22.36 20.67 3.37
N SER A 83 21.79 19.67 4.04
CA SER A 83 20.36 19.40 3.99
C SER A 83 19.54 20.59 4.48
N PRO A 84 18.56 21.10 3.70
CA PRO A 84 17.66 22.17 4.12
C PRO A 84 16.56 21.69 5.09
N PHE A 85 16.50 20.38 5.33
CA PHE A 85 15.46 19.75 6.14
C PHE A 85 15.90 19.63 7.61
N PRO A 86 14.94 19.58 8.56
CA PRO A 86 15.23 19.28 9.95
C PRO A 86 15.99 17.97 10.14
N ALA A 87 16.67 17.83 11.28
CA ALA A 87 17.36 16.58 11.63
C ALA A 87 16.37 15.40 11.61
N PRO A 88 16.77 14.25 11.02
CA PRO A 88 15.94 13.06 11.03
C PRO A 88 15.80 12.50 12.44
N SER A 89 14.65 11.94 12.76
CA SER A 89 14.37 11.45 14.11
C SER A 89 13.57 10.16 14.11
N ILE A 90 13.86 9.29 15.07
CA ILE A 90 13.05 8.14 15.43
C ILE A 90 12.13 8.55 16.58
N ARG A 91 10.82 8.36 16.40
CA ARG A 91 9.82 8.53 17.44
C ARG A 91 9.19 7.20 17.76
N THR A 92 9.52 6.62 18.91
CA THR A 92 8.95 5.37 19.40
C THR A 92 7.48 5.54 19.78
N LEU A 93 6.70 4.47 19.63
CA LEU A 93 5.30 4.46 20.00
C LEU A 93 5.14 4.54 21.54
N HIS A 94 3.99 5.05 21.96
CA HIS A 94 3.57 5.03 23.36
C HIS A 94 2.23 4.28 23.47
N PRO A 95 2.06 3.34 24.40
CA PRO A 95 0.85 2.51 24.50
C PRO A 95 -0.46 3.30 24.62
N GLU A 96 -0.40 4.48 25.26
CA GLU A 96 -1.57 5.35 25.46
C GLU A 96 -1.76 6.38 24.34
N ARG A 97 -0.90 6.38 23.32
CA ARG A 97 -1.00 7.34 22.22
C ARG A 97 -2.19 7.03 21.34
N ARG A 98 -2.97 8.04 21.01
CA ARG A 98 -4.05 7.94 20.04
C ARG A 98 -3.48 7.81 18.63
N LEU A 99 -4.12 6.96 17.84
CA LEU A 99 -3.74 6.70 16.45
C LEU A 99 -3.65 7.98 15.62
N ARG A 100 -2.54 8.14 14.90
CA ARG A 100 -2.37 9.06 13.79
C ARG A 100 -1.72 8.33 12.64
N LEU A 101 -2.40 8.26 11.51
CA LEU A 101 -1.97 7.54 10.33
C LEU A 101 -2.07 8.43 9.10
N ALA A 102 -1.04 8.42 8.25
CA ALA A 102 -1.15 8.88 6.87
C ALA A 102 -1.32 7.68 5.95
N PHE A 103 -2.09 7.80 4.85
CA PHE A 103 -2.17 6.74 3.84
C PHE A 103 -2.51 7.26 2.46
N GLY A 104 -2.16 6.49 1.44
CA GLY A 104 -2.47 6.75 0.04
C GLY A 104 -1.86 5.69 -0.88
N SER A 105 -2.10 5.82 -2.19
CA SER A 105 -1.65 4.87 -3.22
C SER A 105 -1.37 5.57 -4.55
N CYS A 106 -0.93 4.82 -5.55
CA CYS A 106 -0.84 5.26 -6.95
C CYS A 106 0.03 6.52 -7.10
N ARG A 107 1.34 6.35 -6.93
CA ARG A 107 2.32 7.41 -7.01
C ARG A 107 3.33 7.19 -8.15
N THR A 108 3.14 7.86 -9.27
CA THR A 108 4.09 7.82 -10.39
C THR A 108 5.36 8.63 -10.12
N SER A 109 6.50 8.16 -10.63
CA SER A 109 7.83 8.75 -10.44
C SER A 109 8.23 9.75 -11.54
N VAL A 110 7.29 10.58 -12.01
CA VAL A 110 7.62 11.66 -12.97
C VAL A 110 8.27 12.85 -12.25
N PRO A 111 9.10 13.67 -12.94
CA PRO A 111 9.76 14.84 -12.36
C PRO A 111 8.79 15.81 -11.67
N HIS A 112 9.27 16.52 -10.64
CA HIS A 112 8.51 17.53 -9.89
C HIS A 112 8.59 18.94 -10.50
N ASP A 113 8.87 19.03 -11.79
CA ASP A 113 8.96 20.28 -12.55
C ASP A 113 7.59 20.74 -13.06
N THR A 114 7.58 21.85 -13.81
CA THR A 114 6.36 22.42 -14.39
C THR A 114 5.67 21.44 -15.35
N MET A 115 6.42 20.65 -16.12
CA MET A 115 5.88 19.69 -17.08
C MET A 115 5.23 18.50 -16.36
N GLY A 116 5.93 17.89 -15.39
CA GLY A 116 5.41 16.80 -14.59
C GLY A 116 4.18 17.21 -13.80
N ASN A 117 4.19 18.40 -13.21
CA ASN A 117 3.02 18.93 -12.50
C ASN A 117 1.85 19.25 -13.44
N ALA A 118 2.09 19.68 -14.69
CA ALA A 118 1.02 19.91 -15.67
C ALA A 118 0.36 18.62 -16.16
N THR A 119 1.12 17.54 -16.26
CA THR A 119 0.63 16.25 -16.78
C THR A 119 0.06 15.33 -15.68
N HIS A 120 0.71 15.26 -14.53
CA HIS A 120 0.37 14.33 -13.43
C HIS A 120 -0.09 15.04 -12.14
N GLY A 121 -0.17 16.37 -12.15
CA GLY A 121 -0.48 17.14 -10.94
C GLY A 121 0.70 17.18 -9.95
N VAL A 122 0.49 17.92 -8.87
CA VAL A 122 1.47 18.02 -7.77
C VAL A 122 1.48 16.75 -6.97
N ASP A 123 2.66 16.27 -6.57
CA ASP A 123 2.84 15.14 -5.67
C ASP A 123 2.36 15.52 -4.25
N ALA A 124 1.29 14.87 -3.79
CA ALA A 124 0.72 15.15 -2.47
C ALA A 124 1.65 14.72 -1.31
N LEU A 125 2.46 13.67 -1.52
CA LEU A 125 3.45 13.23 -0.54
C LEU A 125 4.57 14.25 -0.39
N ARG A 126 5.10 14.78 -1.50
CA ARG A 126 6.12 15.82 -1.49
C ARG A 126 5.59 17.13 -0.86
N ALA A 127 4.36 17.53 -1.20
CA ALA A 127 3.75 18.71 -0.58
C ALA A 127 3.58 18.51 0.93
N TYR A 128 3.21 17.31 1.36
CA TYR A 128 3.14 16.97 2.79
C TYR A 128 4.52 17.00 3.45
N ALA A 129 5.56 16.45 2.81
CA ALA A 129 6.94 16.49 3.30
C ALA A 129 7.42 17.94 3.51
N MET A 130 7.23 18.79 2.51
CA MET A 130 7.58 20.21 2.59
C MET A 130 6.82 20.95 3.70
N HIS A 131 5.53 20.72 3.81
CA HIS A 131 4.70 21.26 4.88
C HIS A 131 5.24 20.85 6.27
N ARG A 132 5.56 19.57 6.45
CA ARG A 132 6.12 19.05 7.72
C ARG A 132 7.47 19.67 8.07
N ALA A 133 8.35 19.78 7.07
CA ALA A 133 9.66 20.40 7.27
C ALA A 133 9.57 21.86 7.70
N HIS A 134 8.58 22.61 7.20
CA HIS A 134 8.39 24.02 7.56
C HIS A 134 7.68 24.24 8.90
N THR A 135 6.69 23.41 9.23
CA THR A 135 5.88 23.62 10.45
C THR A 135 6.57 23.14 11.71
N GLY A 136 7.42 22.12 11.62
CA GLY A 136 8.12 21.56 12.78
C GLY A 136 7.22 21.02 13.90
N ASP A 137 5.90 20.95 13.66
CA ASP A 137 4.92 20.49 14.64
C ASP A 137 4.97 18.97 14.80
N ASP A 138 5.78 18.50 15.73
CA ASP A 138 5.96 17.07 15.99
C ASP A 138 4.69 16.41 16.58
N ASP A 139 3.85 17.20 17.26
CA ASP A 139 2.59 16.69 17.82
C ASP A 139 1.58 16.30 16.74
N ALA A 140 1.58 16.95 15.59
CA ALA A 140 0.73 16.61 14.44
C ALA A 140 1.33 15.55 13.51
N ARG A 141 2.52 15.01 13.82
CA ARG A 141 3.18 13.98 13.02
C ARG A 141 2.43 12.64 13.12
N PRO A 142 2.09 11.97 12.00
CA PRO A 142 1.59 10.61 12.03
C PRO A 142 2.58 9.64 12.67
N ASP A 143 2.08 8.52 13.16
CA ASP A 143 2.90 7.44 13.70
C ASP A 143 3.38 6.51 12.60
N LEU A 144 2.66 6.52 11.46
CA LEU A 144 2.95 5.69 10.29
C LEU A 144 2.39 6.34 9.03
N VAL A 145 3.06 6.15 7.89
CA VAL A 145 2.47 6.29 6.55
C VAL A 145 2.28 4.91 5.93
N ALA A 146 1.06 4.59 5.50
CA ALA A 146 0.72 3.37 4.80
C ALA A 146 0.54 3.64 3.30
N PHE A 147 1.37 3.01 2.48
CA PHE A 147 1.28 3.04 1.04
C PHE A 147 0.53 1.80 0.55
N LEU A 148 -0.63 2.01 -0.04
CA LEU A 148 -1.61 0.98 -0.34
C LEU A 148 -1.66 0.67 -1.84
N GLY A 149 -0.53 0.24 -2.39
CA GLY A 149 -0.35 -0.13 -3.79
C GLY A 149 0.27 0.94 -4.66
N ASP A 150 0.82 0.52 -5.78
CA ASP A 150 1.42 1.32 -6.85
C ASP A 150 2.46 2.34 -6.37
N GLN A 151 3.44 1.84 -5.63
CA GLN A 151 4.57 2.68 -5.26
C GLN A 151 5.48 2.94 -6.45
N VAL A 152 5.49 2.02 -7.41
CA VAL A 152 6.19 2.13 -8.68
C VAL A 152 5.28 1.62 -9.81
N TYR A 153 5.46 2.18 -11.01
CA TYR A 153 4.73 1.80 -12.21
C TYR A 153 5.69 1.09 -13.16
N ALA A 154 5.75 -0.24 -13.04
CA ALA A 154 6.68 -1.06 -13.79
C ALA A 154 6.29 -1.24 -15.29
N ASP A 155 5.06 -0.93 -15.64
CA ASP A 155 4.46 -1.05 -16.97
C ASP A 155 4.10 0.30 -17.61
N SER A 156 3.97 1.36 -16.82
CA SER A 156 3.71 2.73 -17.28
C SER A 156 4.86 3.66 -16.87
N THR A 157 5.98 3.51 -17.57
CA THR A 157 7.27 4.10 -17.20
C THR A 157 7.40 5.57 -17.60
N SER A 158 8.12 6.35 -16.77
CA SER A 158 8.45 7.74 -17.05
C SER A 158 9.45 7.86 -18.22
N LYS A 159 9.65 9.09 -18.72
CA LYS A 159 10.64 9.35 -19.77
C LYS A 159 12.04 8.96 -19.33
N GLU A 160 12.43 9.31 -18.12
CA GLU A 160 13.73 8.98 -17.54
C GLU A 160 13.93 7.47 -17.45
N MET A 161 12.89 6.73 -17.05
CA MET A 161 12.94 5.27 -17.01
C MET A 161 13.08 4.67 -18.40
N LYS A 162 12.39 5.19 -19.41
CA LYS A 162 12.53 4.76 -20.82
C LYS A 162 13.92 5.04 -21.37
N GLU A 163 14.52 6.17 -21.02
CA GLU A 163 15.91 6.50 -21.37
C GLU A 163 16.89 5.49 -20.74
N PHE A 164 16.69 5.13 -19.47
CA PHE A 164 17.49 4.11 -18.79
C PHE A 164 17.34 2.74 -19.48
N ILE A 165 16.10 2.28 -19.73
CA ILE A 165 15.84 1.01 -20.42
C ILE A 165 16.50 1.01 -21.81
N SER A 166 16.37 2.09 -22.58
CA SER A 166 16.93 2.16 -23.93
C SER A 166 18.45 2.14 -23.97
N SER A 167 19.11 2.55 -22.89
CA SER A 167 20.57 2.44 -22.75
C SER A 167 21.05 0.99 -22.54
N ARG A 168 20.16 0.09 -22.10
CA ARG A 168 20.47 -1.30 -21.76
C ARG A 168 19.96 -2.29 -22.80
N ARG A 169 18.82 -2.02 -23.44
CA ARG A 169 18.18 -2.90 -24.43
C ARG A 169 17.30 -2.13 -25.42
N SER A 170 16.91 -2.80 -26.48
CA SER A 170 15.99 -2.24 -27.48
C SER A 170 14.58 -2.15 -26.95
N LEU A 171 13.94 -0.97 -27.06
CA LEU A 171 12.53 -0.79 -26.76
C LEU A 171 11.59 -1.42 -27.81
N HIS A 172 12.13 -1.90 -28.94
CA HIS A 172 11.35 -2.62 -29.97
C HIS A 172 11.22 -4.11 -29.69
N GLU A 173 11.94 -4.62 -28.67
CA GLU A 173 11.85 -6.01 -28.22
C GLU A 173 10.98 -6.09 -26.96
N PRO A 174 10.07 -7.08 -26.86
CA PRO A 174 9.26 -7.24 -25.66
C PRO A 174 10.10 -7.36 -24.38
N PRO A 175 9.66 -6.75 -23.29
CA PRO A 175 8.39 -6.06 -23.05
C PRO A 175 8.33 -4.59 -23.48
N GLY A 176 9.23 -4.11 -24.33
CA GLY A 176 9.21 -2.76 -24.84
C GLY A 176 9.65 -1.73 -23.78
N GLU A 177 8.79 -0.77 -23.49
CA GLU A 177 9.01 0.29 -22.51
C GLU A 177 8.75 -0.17 -21.06
N GLU A 178 8.15 -1.36 -20.85
CA GLU A 178 7.90 -1.94 -19.54
C GLU A 178 9.20 -2.54 -18.96
N LEU A 179 9.29 -2.67 -17.64
CA LEU A 179 10.45 -3.27 -16.96
C LEU A 179 10.61 -4.75 -17.31
N LYS A 180 11.86 -5.23 -17.27
CA LYS A 180 12.21 -6.61 -17.61
C LYS A 180 12.94 -7.37 -16.51
N ASP A 181 13.81 -6.70 -15.76
CA ASP A 181 14.75 -7.33 -14.85
C ASP A 181 14.95 -6.53 -13.55
N TYR A 182 15.71 -7.09 -12.62
CA TYR A 182 15.93 -6.51 -11.30
C TYR A 182 16.61 -5.13 -11.36
N GLU A 183 17.60 -4.93 -12.25
CA GLU A 183 18.28 -3.66 -12.42
C GLU A 183 17.33 -2.54 -12.85
N GLU A 184 16.35 -2.86 -13.71
CA GLU A 184 15.34 -1.90 -14.12
C GLU A 184 14.38 -1.58 -12.96
N TYR A 185 14.05 -2.55 -12.09
CA TYR A 185 13.30 -2.31 -10.85
C TYR A 185 14.09 -1.44 -9.87
N ALA A 186 15.36 -1.75 -9.61
CA ALA A 186 16.21 -0.96 -8.71
C ALA A 186 16.29 0.51 -9.16
N HIS A 187 16.48 0.73 -10.48
CA HIS A 187 16.49 2.07 -11.02
C HIS A 187 15.13 2.78 -10.88
N LEU A 188 14.01 2.07 -11.07
CA LEU A 188 12.67 2.63 -10.89
C LEU A 188 12.41 3.02 -9.44
N TYR A 189 12.80 2.21 -8.43
CA TYR A 189 12.72 2.56 -7.01
C TYR A 189 13.60 3.79 -6.70
N LYS A 190 14.78 3.88 -7.27
CA LYS A 190 15.65 5.04 -7.14
C LYS A 190 14.97 6.31 -7.65
N LEU A 191 14.35 6.28 -8.84
CA LEU A 191 13.57 7.42 -9.36
C LEU A 191 12.40 7.78 -8.46
N ALA A 192 11.67 6.78 -7.94
CA ALA A 192 10.49 7.00 -7.12
C ALA A 192 10.80 7.67 -5.77
N TRP A 193 11.94 7.37 -5.14
CA TRP A 193 12.21 7.73 -3.75
C TRP A 193 13.40 8.67 -3.54
N SER A 194 14.07 9.16 -4.61
CA SER A 194 15.26 10.04 -4.50
C SER A 194 14.93 11.53 -4.32
N ASP A 195 13.66 11.99 -4.48
CA ASP A 195 13.33 13.39 -4.23
C ASP A 195 13.74 13.79 -2.79
N PRO A 196 14.49 14.88 -2.59
CA PRO A 196 15.03 15.22 -1.29
C PRO A 196 13.99 15.39 -0.18
N ALA A 197 12.80 15.94 -0.49
CA ALA A 197 11.74 16.11 0.49
C ALA A 197 11.09 14.77 0.87
N ASN A 198 10.81 13.92 -0.13
CA ASN A 198 10.27 12.58 0.10
C ASN A 198 11.29 11.70 0.85
N ARG A 199 12.57 11.77 0.49
CA ARG A 199 13.65 11.06 1.16
C ARG A 199 13.77 11.46 2.64
N TRP A 200 13.74 12.78 2.91
CA TRP A 200 13.72 13.28 4.30
C TRP A 200 12.48 12.80 5.06
N LEU A 201 11.29 12.89 4.47
CA LEU A 201 10.05 12.43 5.11
C LEU A 201 10.14 10.94 5.48
N LEU A 202 10.57 10.09 4.53
CA LEU A 202 10.68 8.65 4.75
C LEU A 202 11.81 8.27 5.71
N SER A 203 12.81 9.14 5.91
CA SER A 203 13.82 8.94 6.94
C SER A 203 13.32 9.27 8.36
N THR A 204 12.20 9.97 8.46
CA THR A 204 11.66 10.49 9.74
C THR A 204 10.33 9.83 10.10
N LEU A 205 9.48 9.54 9.12
CA LEU A 205 8.17 8.94 9.29
C LEU A 205 8.20 7.45 8.96
N PRO A 206 7.87 6.55 9.91
CA PRO A 206 7.78 5.12 9.62
C PRO A 206 6.85 4.84 8.45
N SER A 207 7.22 3.88 7.60
CA SER A 207 6.43 3.50 6.44
C SER A 207 6.08 2.02 6.41
N ALA A 208 4.87 1.71 5.93
CA ALA A 208 4.42 0.36 5.63
C ALA A 208 3.83 0.33 4.22
N MET A 209 4.05 -0.73 3.49
CA MET A 209 3.76 -0.81 2.05
C MET A 209 3.11 -2.13 1.70
N ILE A 210 2.24 -2.12 0.70
CA ILE A 210 1.75 -3.31 0.02
C ILE A 210 1.73 -3.02 -1.48
N PHE A 211 2.02 -4.01 -2.31
CA PHE A 211 1.96 -3.88 -3.76
C PHE A 211 0.53 -3.78 -4.28
N ASP A 212 0.38 -3.28 -5.50
CA ASP A 212 -0.77 -3.51 -6.36
C ASP A 212 -0.29 -4.00 -7.73
N ASP A 213 -1.15 -4.00 -8.75
CA ASP A 213 -0.80 -4.58 -10.05
C ASP A 213 0.32 -3.84 -10.77
N HIS A 214 0.32 -2.50 -10.79
CA HIS A 214 1.36 -1.73 -11.48
C HIS A 214 2.76 -1.86 -10.87
N ASP A 215 2.89 -2.27 -9.61
CA ASP A 215 4.19 -2.69 -9.05
C ASP A 215 4.78 -3.88 -9.82
N ILE A 216 3.91 -4.69 -10.46
CA ILE A 216 4.28 -5.79 -11.34
C ILE A 216 3.83 -5.50 -12.79
N ARG A 217 2.53 -5.52 -13.06
CA ARG A 217 1.92 -5.22 -14.35
C ARG A 217 0.40 -5.06 -14.22
N ASP A 218 -0.14 -4.09 -14.93
CA ASP A 218 -1.59 -3.86 -15.09
C ASP A 218 -2.37 -5.17 -15.26
N ASP A 219 -3.47 -5.30 -14.50
CA ASP A 219 -4.27 -6.53 -14.42
C ASP A 219 -3.56 -7.74 -13.78
N TRP A 220 -2.44 -7.58 -13.05
CA TRP A 220 -1.73 -8.70 -12.46
C TRP A 220 -2.65 -9.63 -11.66
N ASN A 221 -2.71 -10.90 -12.09
CA ASN A 221 -3.59 -11.91 -11.52
C ASN A 221 -5.10 -11.58 -11.58
N ALA A 222 -5.55 -10.76 -12.53
CA ALA A 222 -6.96 -10.46 -12.71
C ALA A 222 -7.77 -11.71 -13.09
N SER A 223 -7.20 -12.62 -13.90
CA SER A 223 -7.85 -13.85 -14.32
C SER A 223 -6.87 -14.98 -14.70
N LEU A 224 -7.38 -16.21 -14.72
CA LEU A 224 -6.60 -17.37 -15.17
C LEU A 224 -6.14 -17.25 -16.63
N SER A 225 -6.95 -16.59 -17.49
CA SER A 225 -6.58 -16.39 -18.91
C SER A 225 -5.48 -15.35 -19.04
N TRP A 226 -5.51 -14.28 -18.25
CA TRP A 226 -4.44 -13.29 -18.17
C TRP A 226 -3.13 -13.96 -17.72
N ARG A 227 -3.17 -14.73 -16.62
CA ARG A 227 -1.99 -15.44 -16.10
C ARG A 227 -1.39 -16.39 -17.15
N LYS A 228 -2.22 -17.19 -17.82
CA LYS A 228 -1.75 -18.08 -18.91
C LYS A 228 -1.15 -17.31 -20.08
N LYS A 229 -1.71 -16.16 -20.45
CA LYS A 229 -1.17 -15.30 -21.50
C LYS A 229 0.22 -14.77 -21.12
N MET A 230 0.40 -14.28 -19.89
CA MET A 230 1.69 -13.77 -19.42
C MET A 230 2.75 -14.88 -19.36
N HIS A 231 2.44 -16.02 -18.73
CA HIS A 231 3.35 -17.16 -18.66
C HIS A 231 3.68 -17.77 -20.05
N GLY A 232 2.91 -17.48 -21.08
CA GLY A 232 3.20 -17.85 -22.48
C GLY A 232 4.19 -16.94 -23.18
N THR A 233 4.61 -15.81 -22.58
CA THR A 233 5.60 -14.88 -23.14
C THR A 233 7.02 -15.24 -22.71
N THR A 234 8.02 -14.87 -23.51
CA THR A 234 9.44 -15.19 -23.21
C THR A 234 10.06 -14.30 -22.14
N TRP A 235 9.44 -13.20 -21.80
CA TRP A 235 9.96 -12.17 -20.90
C TRP A 235 9.28 -12.16 -19.51
N TRP A 236 8.09 -12.74 -19.38
CA TRP A 236 7.31 -12.66 -18.15
C TRP A 236 8.01 -13.28 -16.95
N HIS A 237 8.65 -14.43 -17.14
CA HIS A 237 9.35 -15.11 -16.04
C HIS A 237 10.40 -14.18 -15.38
N GLY A 238 11.27 -13.56 -16.18
CA GLY A 238 12.26 -12.61 -15.64
C GLY A 238 11.61 -11.41 -14.96
N ARG A 239 10.49 -10.90 -15.51
CA ARG A 239 9.73 -9.79 -14.96
C ARG A 239 9.13 -10.09 -13.59
N ILE A 240 8.40 -11.20 -13.46
CA ILE A 240 7.72 -11.54 -12.20
C ILE A 240 8.71 -11.89 -11.09
N VAL A 241 9.78 -12.61 -11.42
CA VAL A 241 10.85 -12.92 -10.47
C VAL A 241 11.50 -11.62 -9.97
N ALA A 242 11.92 -10.74 -10.89
CA ALA A 242 12.52 -9.46 -10.53
C ALA A 242 11.56 -8.56 -9.72
N GLY A 243 10.28 -8.53 -10.09
CA GLY A 243 9.27 -7.75 -9.39
C GLY A 243 9.06 -8.21 -7.95
N LEU A 244 8.85 -9.51 -7.73
CA LEU A 244 8.64 -10.06 -6.38
C LEU A 244 9.92 -10.01 -5.53
N ALA A 245 11.09 -10.29 -6.13
CA ALA A 245 12.39 -10.18 -5.45
C ALA A 245 12.67 -8.75 -5.00
N SER A 246 12.52 -7.77 -5.89
CA SER A 246 12.72 -6.35 -5.55
C SER A 246 11.66 -5.86 -4.56
N TYR A 247 10.40 -6.27 -4.70
CA TYR A 247 9.36 -5.94 -3.72
C TYR A 247 9.72 -6.44 -2.31
N TRP A 248 10.24 -7.67 -2.17
CA TRP A 248 10.68 -8.18 -0.88
C TRP A 248 11.75 -7.28 -0.26
N VAL A 249 12.77 -6.88 -1.03
CA VAL A 249 13.90 -6.06 -0.55
C VAL A 249 13.48 -4.62 -0.24
N TYR A 250 12.80 -3.95 -1.18
CA TYR A 250 12.49 -2.52 -1.09
C TYR A 250 11.26 -2.24 -0.22
N GLN A 251 10.26 -3.12 -0.26
CA GLN A 251 8.98 -2.86 0.42
C GLN A 251 8.72 -3.83 1.58
N HIS A 252 8.73 -5.15 1.35
CA HIS A 252 8.18 -6.12 2.32
C HIS A 252 9.04 -6.30 3.57
N LEU A 253 10.35 -6.45 3.42
CA LEU A 253 11.29 -6.65 4.53
C LEU A 253 11.11 -5.60 5.64
N GLY A 254 10.93 -4.34 5.26
CA GLY A 254 10.69 -3.22 6.18
C GLY A 254 9.30 -3.19 6.82
N ASN A 255 8.35 -3.97 6.34
CA ASN A 255 7.01 -4.04 6.91
C ASN A 255 6.95 -4.90 8.17
N LEU A 256 7.83 -5.88 8.29
CA LEU A 256 7.81 -6.92 9.31
C LEU A 256 8.30 -6.38 10.66
N SER A 257 7.67 -6.80 11.74
CA SER A 257 8.22 -6.62 13.10
C SER A 257 9.48 -7.47 13.27
N SER A 258 10.32 -7.19 14.27
CA SER A 258 11.50 -8.02 14.56
C SER A 258 11.13 -9.49 14.76
N ALA A 259 10.00 -9.78 15.40
CA ALA A 259 9.51 -11.15 15.58
C ALA A 259 9.12 -11.81 14.25
N ALA A 260 8.37 -11.09 13.40
CA ALA A 260 7.97 -11.60 12.09
C ALA A 260 9.17 -11.78 11.14
N ARG A 261 10.16 -10.86 11.19
CA ARG A 261 11.41 -11.04 10.45
C ARG A 261 12.21 -12.26 10.89
N ALA A 262 12.26 -12.52 12.19
CA ALA A 262 12.94 -13.71 12.70
C ALA A 262 12.37 -15.04 12.19
N GLU A 263 11.11 -15.03 11.72
CA GLU A 263 10.45 -16.18 11.08
C GLU A 263 10.64 -16.21 9.55
N ASP A 264 11.07 -15.09 8.94
CA ASP A 264 11.26 -14.99 7.49
C ASP A 264 12.52 -15.78 7.03
N PRO A 265 12.40 -16.69 6.06
CA PRO A 265 13.50 -17.58 5.66
C PRO A 265 14.68 -16.84 5.00
N LEU A 266 14.43 -15.73 4.30
CA LEU A 266 15.48 -14.92 3.70
C LEU A 266 16.20 -14.08 4.77
N TRP A 267 15.44 -13.49 5.69
CA TRP A 267 16.02 -12.76 6.81
C TRP A 267 16.86 -13.67 7.71
N GLN A 268 16.45 -14.91 7.97
CA GLN A 268 17.23 -15.87 8.76
C GLN A 268 18.62 -16.10 8.16
N LYS A 269 18.74 -16.12 6.82
CA LYS A 269 20.04 -16.24 6.16
C LYS A 269 20.90 -14.98 6.40
N ILE A 270 20.31 -13.78 6.28
CA ILE A 270 21.01 -12.52 6.56
C ILE A 270 21.47 -12.48 8.01
N ALA A 271 20.56 -12.71 8.95
CA ALA A 271 20.83 -12.64 10.39
C ALA A 271 21.84 -13.69 10.89
N SER A 272 21.91 -14.83 10.25
CA SER A 272 22.86 -15.91 10.59
C SER A 272 24.20 -15.80 9.86
N HIS A 273 24.34 -14.88 8.93
CA HIS A 273 25.61 -14.71 8.21
C HIS A 273 26.64 -13.95 9.06
N HIS A 274 27.77 -14.58 9.31
CA HIS A 274 28.88 -14.02 10.09
C HIS A 274 30.22 -14.10 9.35
N GLY A 275 30.16 -14.31 8.02
CA GLY A 275 31.36 -14.37 7.17
C GLY A 275 31.99 -12.98 6.99
N PRO A 276 33.30 -12.94 6.60
CA PRO A 276 33.98 -11.68 6.31
C PRO A 276 33.53 -11.04 4.97
N GLU A 277 32.95 -11.83 4.08
CA GLU A 277 32.45 -11.40 2.78
C GLU A 277 30.94 -11.09 2.87
N GLU A 278 30.46 -10.21 2.01
CA GLU A 278 29.03 -9.91 1.92
C GLU A 278 28.23 -11.16 1.50
N LEU A 279 27.07 -11.35 2.10
CA LEU A 279 26.13 -12.41 1.70
C LEU A 279 25.45 -12.01 0.39
N ASP A 280 25.65 -12.79 -0.68
CA ASP A 280 24.87 -12.64 -1.93
C ASP A 280 23.58 -13.47 -1.84
N LEU A 281 22.44 -12.79 -1.85
CA LEU A 281 21.11 -13.39 -1.81
C LEU A 281 20.47 -13.58 -3.20
N THR A 282 21.15 -13.25 -4.29
CA THR A 282 20.54 -13.24 -5.64
C THR A 282 19.81 -14.55 -5.95
N ALA A 283 20.49 -15.70 -5.83
CA ALA A 283 19.91 -17.00 -6.14
C ALA A 283 18.77 -17.39 -5.18
N ASP A 284 18.86 -17.00 -3.91
CA ASP A 284 17.84 -17.28 -2.91
C ASP A 284 16.58 -16.45 -3.13
N LEU A 285 16.75 -15.17 -3.48
CA LEU A 285 15.66 -14.25 -3.82
C LEU A 285 14.95 -14.69 -5.10
N ASP A 286 15.68 -15.05 -6.14
CA ASP A 286 15.09 -15.55 -7.38
C ASP A 286 14.27 -16.83 -7.13
N SER A 287 14.85 -17.79 -6.45
CA SER A 287 14.16 -19.04 -6.10
C SER A 287 12.95 -18.83 -5.19
N PHE A 288 13.01 -17.84 -4.30
CA PHE A 288 11.90 -17.43 -3.46
C PHE A 288 10.79 -16.81 -4.31
N ALA A 289 11.10 -15.86 -5.19
CA ALA A 289 10.15 -15.18 -6.06
C ALA A 289 9.48 -16.16 -7.07
N GLU A 290 10.25 -17.10 -7.64
CA GLU A 290 9.72 -18.16 -8.49
C GLU A 290 8.69 -19.03 -7.75
N ARG A 291 8.99 -19.42 -6.51
CA ARG A 291 8.04 -20.20 -5.70
C ARG A 291 6.80 -19.39 -5.34
N ALA A 292 6.96 -18.11 -4.97
CA ALA A 292 5.84 -17.26 -4.58
C ALA A 292 4.87 -17.00 -5.76
N ASP A 293 5.39 -16.88 -7.02
CA ASP A 293 4.52 -16.80 -8.20
C ASP A 293 3.88 -18.16 -8.55
N ALA A 294 4.64 -19.26 -8.48
CA ALA A 294 4.14 -20.58 -8.86
C ALA A 294 3.11 -21.12 -7.85
N ASP A 295 3.34 -20.91 -6.58
CA ASP A 295 2.50 -21.36 -5.47
C ASP A 295 2.25 -20.22 -4.48
N PRO A 296 1.13 -19.49 -4.60
CA PRO A 296 0.77 -18.40 -3.68
C PRO A 296 0.74 -18.82 -2.20
N LEU A 297 0.46 -20.10 -1.89
CA LEU A 297 0.47 -20.64 -0.52
C LEU A 297 1.88 -20.71 0.10
N SER A 298 2.93 -20.60 -0.73
CA SER A 298 4.32 -20.74 -0.28
C SER A 298 4.83 -19.55 0.57
N TYR A 299 4.19 -18.39 0.47
CA TYR A 299 4.57 -17.20 1.24
C TYR A 299 3.39 -16.25 1.45
N ARG A 300 3.31 -15.64 2.64
CA ARG A 300 2.29 -14.65 3.01
C ARG A 300 2.87 -13.24 2.94
N TRP A 301 2.25 -12.39 2.11
CA TRP A 301 2.61 -10.98 2.01
C TRP A 301 1.83 -10.07 2.97
N SER A 302 0.71 -10.56 3.51
CA SER A 302 -0.08 -9.87 4.53
C SER A 302 0.65 -9.79 5.86
N TYR A 303 0.47 -8.68 6.58
CA TYR A 303 1.09 -8.45 7.89
C TYR A 303 0.18 -7.63 8.80
N CYS A 304 0.51 -7.60 10.10
CA CYS A 304 -0.25 -6.88 11.12
C CYS A 304 0.68 -5.99 11.94
N ARG A 305 0.22 -4.78 12.29
CA ARG A 305 0.90 -3.86 13.21
C ARG A 305 -0.09 -3.33 14.23
N ASP A 306 0.31 -3.31 15.50
CA ASP A 306 -0.40 -2.58 16.56
C ASP A 306 0.24 -1.20 16.74
N ILE A 307 -0.58 -0.14 16.81
CA ILE A 307 -0.17 1.25 17.01
C ILE A 307 -1.02 1.81 18.14
N GLY A 308 -0.45 1.86 19.35
CA GLY A 308 -1.20 2.22 20.55
C GLY A 308 -2.41 1.31 20.75
N ASP A 309 -3.60 1.90 20.77
CA ASP A 309 -4.86 1.19 20.92
C ASP A 309 -5.54 0.79 19.59
N ALA A 310 -4.85 0.95 18.47
CA ALA A 310 -5.32 0.56 17.14
C ALA A 310 -4.52 -0.60 16.56
N ARG A 311 -5.20 -1.42 15.75
CA ARG A 311 -4.58 -2.50 14.97
C ARG A 311 -4.76 -2.24 13.48
N ILE A 312 -3.66 -2.36 12.72
CA ILE A 312 -3.65 -2.30 11.27
C ILE A 312 -3.32 -3.70 10.73
N ILE A 313 -4.25 -4.27 9.98
CA ILE A 313 -4.06 -5.51 9.23
C ILE A 313 -3.90 -5.13 7.77
N THR A 314 -2.71 -5.33 7.20
CA THR A 314 -2.46 -5.08 5.77
C THR A 314 -2.61 -6.39 5.02
N VAL A 315 -3.50 -6.40 4.03
CA VAL A 315 -3.96 -7.60 3.31
C VAL A 315 -3.46 -7.56 1.88
N ASP A 316 -2.76 -8.61 1.47
CA ASP A 316 -2.42 -8.84 0.06
C ASP A 316 -3.70 -9.11 -0.74
N SER A 317 -3.93 -8.33 -1.78
CA SER A 317 -5.06 -8.46 -2.68
C SER A 317 -4.68 -8.89 -4.10
N ARG A 318 -3.42 -9.32 -4.32
CA ARG A 318 -2.88 -9.66 -5.65
C ARG A 318 -2.21 -11.04 -5.71
N ALA A 319 -1.16 -11.28 -4.93
CA ALA A 319 -0.38 -12.52 -5.02
C ALA A 319 -1.16 -13.74 -4.54
N ALA A 320 -1.96 -13.60 -3.47
CA ALA A 320 -2.75 -14.69 -2.88
C ALA A 320 -4.02 -15.08 -3.67
N ARG A 321 -4.23 -14.50 -4.87
CA ARG A 321 -5.45 -14.77 -5.67
C ARG A 321 -5.54 -16.21 -6.14
N VAL A 322 -6.67 -16.85 -5.88
CA VAL A 322 -7.09 -18.14 -6.45
C VAL A 322 -7.91 -17.88 -7.71
N LEU A 323 -7.40 -18.24 -8.87
CA LEU A 323 -7.96 -17.87 -10.17
C LEU A 323 -8.78 -18.98 -10.83
N GLU A 324 -8.76 -20.21 -10.30
CA GLU A 324 -9.51 -21.33 -10.84
C GLU A 324 -11.02 -21.08 -10.77
N PRO A 325 -11.75 -21.31 -11.87
CA PRO A 325 -13.21 -21.22 -11.89
C PRO A 325 -13.83 -22.06 -10.75
N ALA A 326 -14.94 -21.59 -10.19
CA ALA A 326 -15.65 -22.15 -9.03
C ALA A 326 -14.90 -22.12 -7.68
N ARG A 327 -13.59 -21.83 -7.67
CA ARG A 327 -12.80 -21.60 -6.46
C ARG A 327 -12.28 -20.17 -6.35
N ARG A 328 -12.61 -19.34 -7.31
CA ARG A 328 -12.13 -17.98 -7.44
C ARG A 328 -12.25 -17.22 -6.10
N SER A 329 -11.14 -16.69 -5.63
CA SER A 329 -11.00 -16.02 -4.34
C SER A 329 -9.88 -14.99 -4.42
N LEU A 330 -10.06 -13.83 -3.83
CA LEU A 330 -9.01 -12.81 -3.73
C LEU A 330 -7.94 -13.22 -2.72
N LEU A 331 -8.33 -14.01 -1.73
CA LEU A 331 -7.45 -14.56 -0.70
C LEU A 331 -7.50 -16.08 -0.78
N ASP A 332 -6.38 -16.74 -0.65
CA ASP A 332 -6.31 -18.18 -0.50
C ASP A 332 -6.74 -18.64 0.92
N GLU A 333 -6.70 -19.95 1.18
CA GLU A 333 -7.17 -20.51 2.45
C GLU A 333 -6.21 -20.18 3.61
N THR A 334 -4.92 -20.03 3.35
CA THR A 334 -3.91 -19.67 4.35
C THR A 334 -4.06 -18.22 4.77
N GLU A 335 -4.20 -17.33 3.79
CA GLU A 335 -4.47 -15.91 4.04
C GLU A 335 -5.79 -15.69 4.77
N LEU A 336 -6.86 -16.40 4.39
CA LEU A 336 -8.15 -16.31 5.08
C LEU A 336 -8.08 -16.81 6.53
N THR A 337 -7.33 -17.88 6.79
CA THR A 337 -7.12 -18.42 8.14
C THR A 337 -6.34 -17.44 9.00
N TRP A 338 -5.23 -16.92 8.48
CA TRP A 338 -4.44 -15.91 9.16
C TRP A 338 -5.25 -14.63 9.43
N LEU A 339 -6.04 -14.19 8.45
CA LEU A 339 -6.90 -13.01 8.60
C LEU A 339 -7.97 -13.25 9.67
N ASP A 340 -8.57 -14.45 9.72
CA ASP A 340 -9.54 -14.84 10.76
C ASP A 340 -8.93 -14.73 12.16
N GLU A 341 -7.68 -15.15 12.33
CA GLU A 341 -6.96 -15.07 13.62
C GLU A 341 -6.71 -13.62 14.05
N HIS A 342 -6.44 -12.70 13.11
CA HIS A 342 -6.11 -11.30 13.40
C HIS A 342 -7.33 -10.38 13.46
N PHE A 343 -8.46 -10.77 12.86
CA PHE A 343 -9.70 -10.02 12.90
C PHE A 343 -10.37 -10.12 14.28
N ARG A 344 -9.80 -9.41 15.26
CA ARG A 344 -10.22 -9.44 16.67
C ARG A 344 -10.57 -8.04 17.16
N GLY A 345 -11.54 -7.98 18.06
CA GLY A 345 -11.82 -6.80 18.89
C GLY A 345 -10.77 -6.65 20.02
N GLY A 346 -11.09 -5.77 20.97
CA GLY A 346 -10.18 -5.45 22.07
C GLY A 346 -9.20 -4.32 21.76
N VAL A 347 -9.34 -3.72 20.57
CA VAL A 347 -8.66 -2.48 20.15
C VAL A 347 -9.70 -1.38 19.96
N ARG A 348 -9.29 -0.13 20.02
CA ARG A 348 -10.19 1.02 19.82
C ARG A 348 -10.58 1.19 18.36
N HIS A 349 -9.63 1.01 17.44
CA HIS A 349 -9.84 1.04 16.00
C HIS A 349 -9.22 -0.18 15.35
N LEU A 350 -10.02 -0.93 14.58
CA LEU A 350 -9.52 -1.98 13.72
C LEU A 350 -9.46 -1.46 12.29
N LEU A 351 -8.26 -1.36 11.74
CA LEU A 351 -8.01 -0.87 10.39
C LEU A 351 -7.61 -2.05 9.50
N ILE A 352 -8.26 -2.19 8.35
CA ILE A 352 -7.94 -3.19 7.33
C ILE A 352 -7.44 -2.44 6.10
N ALA A 353 -6.14 -2.52 5.87
CA ALA A 353 -5.47 -1.87 4.76
C ALA A 353 -5.30 -2.86 3.61
N THR A 354 -5.74 -2.49 2.42
CA THR A 354 -5.63 -3.30 1.19
C THR A 354 -5.49 -2.37 0.00
N SER A 355 -4.84 -2.79 -1.08
CA SER A 355 -4.70 -1.94 -2.25
C SER A 355 -6.07 -1.62 -2.85
N LEU A 356 -6.92 -2.61 -3.03
CA LEU A 356 -8.23 -2.50 -3.66
C LEU A 356 -9.36 -2.12 -2.69
N PRO A 357 -10.28 -1.21 -3.06
CA PRO A 357 -11.43 -0.88 -2.23
C PRO A 357 -12.35 -2.06 -1.94
N PHE A 358 -12.59 -2.32 -0.63
CA PHE A 358 -13.52 -3.35 -0.19
C PHE A 358 -14.97 -2.98 -0.47
N LEU A 359 -15.36 -1.72 -0.23
CA LEU A 359 -16.70 -1.18 -0.50
C LEU A 359 -16.63 -0.18 -1.67
N LEU A 360 -16.63 -0.66 -2.89
CA LEU A 360 -16.80 0.19 -4.07
C LEU A 360 -18.15 0.91 -4.07
N PRO A 361 -18.31 2.03 -4.81
CA PRO A 361 -19.64 2.55 -5.13
C PRO A 361 -20.55 1.43 -5.62
N ARG A 362 -21.76 1.34 -5.05
CA ARG A 362 -22.63 0.15 -5.22
C ARG A 362 -22.92 -0.24 -6.67
N GLY A 363 -22.96 0.73 -7.57
CA GLY A 363 -23.15 0.48 -9.01
C GLY A 363 -21.99 -0.34 -9.58
N LEU A 364 -20.75 0.07 -9.30
CA LEU A 364 -19.55 -0.64 -9.72
C LEU A 364 -19.46 -2.03 -9.11
N HIS A 365 -19.68 -2.16 -7.80
CA HIS A 365 -19.68 -3.46 -7.13
C HIS A 365 -20.68 -4.46 -7.75
N HIS A 366 -21.87 -4.00 -8.13
CA HIS A 366 -22.86 -4.86 -8.79
C HIS A 366 -22.43 -5.28 -10.20
N ILE A 367 -21.75 -4.40 -10.93
CA ILE A 367 -21.21 -4.73 -12.26
C ILE A 367 -20.09 -5.76 -12.13
N GLU A 368 -19.17 -5.60 -11.20
CA GLU A 368 -18.11 -6.58 -10.96
C GLU A 368 -18.65 -7.96 -10.56
N SER A 369 -19.60 -7.98 -9.63
CA SER A 369 -20.21 -9.24 -9.19
C SER A 369 -21.04 -9.92 -10.29
N TRP A 370 -21.64 -9.14 -11.20
CA TRP A 370 -22.29 -9.66 -12.39
C TRP A 370 -21.28 -10.21 -13.38
N ASP A 371 -20.19 -9.51 -13.64
CA ASP A 371 -19.14 -9.94 -14.55
C ASP A 371 -18.47 -11.22 -14.08
N GLU A 372 -18.17 -11.35 -12.78
CA GLU A 372 -17.67 -12.60 -12.19
C GLU A 372 -18.61 -13.78 -12.50
N ALA A 373 -19.91 -13.62 -12.21
CA ALA A 373 -20.90 -14.66 -12.48
C ALA A 373 -21.03 -14.97 -13.98
N LEU A 374 -20.87 -13.96 -14.84
CA LEU A 374 -20.90 -14.12 -16.28
C LEU A 374 -19.70 -14.93 -16.77
N ALA A 375 -18.51 -14.59 -16.35
CA ALA A 375 -17.26 -15.30 -16.66
C ALA A 375 -17.30 -16.75 -16.16
N GLU A 376 -17.97 -17.02 -15.03
CA GLU A 376 -18.22 -18.36 -14.49
C GLU A 376 -19.35 -19.13 -15.21
N GLY A 377 -20.02 -18.54 -16.18
CA GLY A 377 -20.96 -19.23 -17.07
C GLY A 377 -22.44 -19.03 -16.77
N ALA A 378 -22.84 -18.03 -15.98
CA ALA A 378 -24.24 -17.76 -15.65
C ALA A 378 -25.14 -17.61 -16.91
N TRP A 379 -24.60 -17.09 -18.01
CA TRP A 379 -25.29 -16.96 -19.31
C TRP A 379 -24.72 -17.88 -20.38
N GLY A 380 -24.10 -19.01 -19.97
CA GLY A 380 -23.51 -20.00 -20.87
C GLY A 380 -22.20 -19.55 -21.52
N ARG A 381 -21.69 -20.32 -22.48
CA ARG A 381 -20.33 -20.12 -23.05
C ARG A 381 -20.10 -18.77 -23.73
N LEU A 382 -21.11 -18.19 -24.37
CA LEU A 382 -20.96 -16.85 -24.97
C LEU A 382 -20.89 -15.77 -23.89
N GLY A 383 -21.69 -15.91 -22.84
CA GLY A 383 -21.62 -15.06 -21.67
C GLY A 383 -20.24 -15.10 -21.00
N SER A 384 -19.66 -16.29 -20.82
CA SER A 384 -18.32 -16.44 -20.22
C SER A 384 -17.23 -15.73 -21.01
N ARG A 385 -17.27 -15.83 -22.35
CA ARG A 385 -16.31 -15.10 -23.22
C ARG A 385 -16.49 -13.60 -23.13
N MET A 386 -17.74 -13.12 -23.08
CA MET A 386 -18.04 -11.71 -22.94
C MET A 386 -17.57 -11.18 -21.57
N GLY A 387 -17.85 -11.89 -20.48
CA GLY A 387 -17.39 -11.54 -19.15
C GLY A 387 -15.87 -11.42 -19.08
N GLU A 388 -15.14 -12.39 -19.63
CA GLU A 388 -13.67 -12.34 -19.63
C GLU A 388 -13.09 -11.15 -20.42
N VAL A 389 -13.71 -10.77 -21.54
CA VAL A 389 -13.32 -9.58 -22.32
C VAL A 389 -13.64 -8.29 -21.56
N LEU A 390 -14.80 -8.23 -20.90
CA LEU A 390 -15.19 -7.07 -20.09
C LEU A 390 -14.28 -6.91 -18.86
N ARG A 391 -13.94 -8.02 -18.20
CA ARG A 391 -13.03 -8.03 -17.03
C ARG A 391 -11.70 -7.40 -17.36
N GLN A 392 -11.03 -7.86 -18.44
CA GLN A 392 -9.73 -7.32 -18.86
C GLN A 392 -9.80 -5.93 -19.52
N GLY A 393 -10.94 -5.49 -19.98
CA GLY A 393 -11.08 -4.19 -20.65
C GLY A 393 -11.62 -3.06 -19.79
N LEU A 394 -12.11 -3.35 -18.58
CA LEU A 394 -12.73 -2.40 -17.67
C LEU A 394 -12.21 -2.54 -16.23
N ASP A 395 -11.08 -3.22 -16.02
CA ASP A 395 -10.43 -3.45 -14.72
C ASP A 395 -11.43 -3.93 -13.64
N LEU A 396 -12.25 -4.94 -13.99
CA LEU A 396 -13.27 -5.48 -13.09
C LEU A 396 -12.66 -6.56 -12.19
N GLU A 397 -11.83 -6.14 -11.25
CA GLU A 397 -10.97 -7.02 -10.48
C GLU A 397 -10.89 -6.73 -8.97
N HIS A 398 -11.75 -5.84 -8.48
CA HIS A 398 -11.81 -5.51 -7.06
C HIS A 398 -12.57 -6.58 -6.25
N TRP A 399 -12.78 -6.33 -4.97
CA TRP A 399 -13.48 -7.27 -4.07
C TRP A 399 -14.86 -7.69 -4.57
N GLY A 400 -15.54 -6.85 -5.36
CA GLY A 400 -16.82 -7.16 -6.01
C GLY A 400 -16.73 -8.30 -7.03
N ALA A 401 -15.58 -8.45 -7.69
CA ALA A 401 -15.29 -9.50 -8.66
C ALA A 401 -14.78 -10.81 -8.02
N PHE A 402 -14.73 -10.88 -6.66
CA PHE A 402 -14.31 -12.04 -5.89
C PHE A 402 -15.28 -12.28 -4.72
N GLN A 403 -16.51 -12.66 -5.05
CA GLN A 403 -17.63 -12.73 -4.10
C GLN A 403 -17.37 -13.67 -2.91
N ARG A 404 -16.56 -14.73 -3.09
CA ARG A 404 -16.19 -15.65 -2.01
C ARG A 404 -15.42 -14.93 -0.91
N SER A 405 -14.33 -14.24 -1.25
CA SER A 405 -13.52 -13.47 -0.31
C SER A 405 -14.29 -12.29 0.28
N PHE A 406 -15.02 -11.56 -0.57
CA PHE A 406 -15.83 -10.43 -0.11
C PHE A 406 -16.80 -10.84 1.00
N ARG A 407 -17.50 -11.97 0.84
CA ARG A 407 -18.46 -12.46 1.84
C ARG A 407 -17.79 -12.96 3.11
N ALA A 408 -16.64 -13.63 3.00
CA ALA A 408 -15.87 -14.10 4.15
C ALA A 408 -15.38 -12.92 5.00
N VAL A 409 -14.74 -11.93 4.38
CA VAL A 409 -14.25 -10.74 5.09
C VAL A 409 -15.39 -9.87 5.62
N ALA A 410 -16.50 -9.76 4.90
CA ALA A 410 -17.70 -9.06 5.37
C ALA A 410 -18.28 -9.71 6.64
N ALA A 411 -18.27 -11.05 6.72
CA ALA A 411 -18.71 -11.77 7.91
C ALA A 411 -17.79 -11.48 9.11
N LEU A 412 -16.46 -11.55 8.92
CA LEU A 412 -15.48 -11.22 9.97
C LEU A 412 -15.66 -9.78 10.47
N ALA A 413 -15.80 -8.82 9.55
CA ALA A 413 -16.04 -7.42 9.91
C ALA A 413 -17.32 -7.22 10.73
N CYS A 414 -18.41 -7.92 10.37
CA CYS A 414 -19.65 -7.89 11.14
C CYS A 414 -19.49 -8.53 12.51
N GLU A 415 -18.82 -9.68 12.61
CA GLU A 415 -18.62 -10.38 13.89
C GLU A 415 -17.81 -9.54 14.88
N VAL A 416 -16.72 -8.89 14.41
CA VAL A 416 -15.95 -7.97 15.25
C VAL A 416 -16.79 -6.77 15.65
N ALA A 417 -17.52 -6.19 14.71
CA ALA A 417 -18.36 -5.03 14.96
C ALA A 417 -19.53 -5.34 15.94
N ASP A 418 -19.98 -6.59 16.00
CA ASP A 418 -21.00 -7.08 16.93
C ASP A 418 -20.42 -7.53 18.29
N GLY A 419 -19.10 -7.46 18.48
CA GLY A 419 -18.44 -7.91 19.71
C GLY A 419 -18.38 -9.43 19.86
N LYS A 420 -18.59 -10.21 18.80
CA LYS A 420 -18.53 -11.69 18.83
C LYS A 420 -17.09 -12.21 18.84
N ARG A 421 -16.12 -11.35 18.52
CA ARG A 421 -14.69 -11.67 18.42
C ARG A 421 -13.84 -10.87 19.40
N GLY A 422 -14.35 -10.62 20.58
CA GLY A 422 -13.79 -9.76 21.62
C GLY A 422 -14.55 -8.44 21.75
N PRO A 423 -14.16 -7.54 22.69
CA PRO A 423 -14.80 -6.24 22.84
C PRO A 423 -14.85 -5.48 21.53
N ALA A 424 -16.04 -5.00 21.14
CA ALA A 424 -16.23 -4.33 19.85
C ALA A 424 -15.41 -3.03 19.78
N PRO A 425 -14.64 -2.78 18.69
CA PRO A 425 -13.92 -1.52 18.50
C PRO A 425 -14.90 -0.36 18.27
N GLN A 426 -14.45 0.88 18.36
CA GLN A 426 -15.27 2.02 17.95
C GLN A 426 -15.56 1.99 16.46
N THR A 427 -14.56 1.66 15.64
CA THR A 427 -14.68 1.53 14.19
C THR A 427 -13.94 0.30 13.67
N VAL A 428 -14.50 -0.29 12.61
CA VAL A 428 -13.83 -1.21 11.69
C VAL A 428 -13.70 -0.44 10.38
N THR A 429 -12.49 -0.06 10.00
CA THR A 429 -12.28 0.84 8.85
C THR A 429 -11.38 0.18 7.81
N PHE A 430 -11.92 -0.02 6.60
CA PHE A 430 -11.12 -0.42 5.45
C PHE A 430 -10.43 0.81 4.86
N LEU A 431 -9.12 0.70 4.61
CA LEU A 431 -8.29 1.71 3.97
C LEU A 431 -7.83 1.16 2.63
N SER A 432 -7.89 1.94 1.57
CA SER A 432 -7.45 1.47 0.25
C SER A 432 -7.11 2.59 -0.72
N GLY A 433 -6.65 2.17 -1.90
CA GLY A 433 -6.25 3.02 -2.99
C GLY A 433 -6.82 2.64 -4.34
N ASP A 434 -5.95 2.42 -5.34
CA ASP A 434 -6.15 1.90 -6.68
C ASP A 434 -7.01 2.79 -7.62
N VAL A 435 -8.24 3.01 -7.33
CA VAL A 435 -9.29 3.56 -8.22
C VAL A 435 -9.10 5.00 -8.71
N HIS A 436 -8.02 5.68 -8.37
CA HIS A 436 -7.68 7.05 -8.76
C HIS A 436 -8.76 8.12 -8.43
N PHE A 437 -9.56 7.86 -7.41
CA PHE A 437 -10.44 8.83 -6.77
C PHE A 437 -10.62 8.51 -5.29
N SER A 438 -10.86 9.52 -4.48
CA SER A 438 -11.00 9.38 -3.03
C SER A 438 -12.46 9.50 -2.60
N TYR A 439 -12.88 8.73 -1.59
CA TYR A 439 -14.24 8.77 -1.04
C TYR A 439 -14.31 8.12 0.35
N ILE A 440 -15.44 8.32 1.02
CA ILE A 440 -15.81 7.58 2.23
C ILE A 440 -17.14 6.87 2.00
N ALA A 441 -17.21 5.60 2.38
CA ALA A 441 -18.47 4.84 2.43
C ALA A 441 -18.69 4.25 3.82
N GLU A 442 -19.93 4.02 4.20
CA GLU A 442 -20.33 3.43 5.47
C GLU A 442 -21.37 2.33 5.26
N VAL A 443 -21.19 1.21 5.97
CA VAL A 443 -22.16 0.12 6.02
C VAL A 443 -23.39 0.55 6.83
N ASN A 444 -24.58 0.33 6.29
CA ASN A 444 -25.84 0.66 6.93
C ASN A 444 -26.13 -0.36 8.05
N ARG A 445 -25.84 0.03 9.29
CA ARG A 445 -26.03 -0.81 10.50
C ARG A 445 -26.74 -0.01 11.58
N SER A 446 -27.65 -0.67 12.30
CA SER A 446 -28.39 -0.06 13.41
C SER A 446 -27.66 -0.15 14.76
N SER A 447 -26.75 -1.13 14.93
CA SER A 447 -26.04 -1.42 16.18
C SER A 447 -24.60 -1.86 15.92
N GLY A 448 -23.83 -2.04 16.97
CA GLY A 448 -22.41 -2.43 16.91
C GLY A 448 -21.49 -1.32 16.42
N SER A 449 -20.24 -1.65 16.15
CA SER A 449 -19.25 -0.71 15.61
C SER A 449 -19.64 -0.18 14.23
N ARG A 450 -19.17 1.01 13.90
CA ARG A 450 -19.29 1.52 12.52
C ARG A 450 -18.30 0.77 11.62
N ILE A 451 -18.76 0.34 10.45
CA ILE A 451 -17.91 -0.27 9.43
C ILE A 451 -17.81 0.73 8.28
N LEU A 452 -16.59 1.10 7.94
CA LEU A 452 -16.28 2.20 7.03
C LEU A 452 -15.32 1.75 5.94
N GLN A 453 -15.36 2.45 4.81
CA GLN A 453 -14.32 2.45 3.79
C GLN A 453 -13.80 3.87 3.63
N ALA A 454 -12.50 4.06 3.70
CA ALA A 454 -11.84 5.30 3.31
C ALA A 454 -10.84 5.00 2.17
N VAL A 455 -10.99 5.70 1.07
CA VAL A 455 -10.12 5.56 -0.10
C VAL A 455 -9.29 6.83 -0.27
N CYS A 456 -7.99 6.66 -0.49
CA CYS A 456 -7.10 7.75 -0.85
C CYS A 456 -6.26 7.35 -2.06
N SER A 457 -6.68 7.83 -3.22
CA SER A 457 -6.03 7.60 -4.51
C SER A 457 -6.39 8.76 -5.47
N PRO A 458 -5.40 9.23 -6.24
CA PRO A 458 -3.98 8.89 -6.19
C PRO A 458 -3.18 9.84 -5.30
N ILE A 459 -1.97 9.43 -4.88
CA ILE A 459 -0.96 10.37 -4.36
C ILE A 459 -0.45 11.25 -5.50
N ARG A 460 -0.15 10.65 -6.65
CA ARG A 460 0.26 11.37 -7.88
C ARG A 460 0.03 10.52 -9.14
N ASN A 461 -1.20 10.43 -9.61
CA ASN A 461 -1.57 9.82 -10.89
C ASN A 461 -3.04 10.12 -11.22
N PRO A 462 -3.39 11.32 -11.68
CA PRO A 462 -4.77 11.76 -11.77
C PRO A 462 -5.54 11.02 -12.86
N LEU A 463 -6.76 10.58 -12.55
CA LEU A 463 -7.66 9.95 -13.50
C LEU A 463 -7.98 10.88 -14.69
N PRO A 464 -7.98 10.40 -15.94
CA PRO A 464 -8.38 11.19 -17.11
C PRO A 464 -9.80 11.77 -16.98
N ARG A 465 -10.02 12.99 -17.46
CA ARG A 465 -11.30 13.73 -17.29
C ARG A 465 -12.53 12.97 -17.77
N ALA A 466 -12.42 12.21 -18.86
CA ALA A 466 -13.55 11.43 -19.38
C ALA A 466 -13.97 10.31 -18.40
N LEU A 467 -12.99 9.64 -17.77
CA LEU A 467 -13.23 8.60 -16.78
C LEU A 467 -13.79 9.17 -15.48
N ARG A 468 -13.38 10.40 -15.07
CA ARG A 468 -13.98 11.08 -13.91
C ARG A 468 -15.50 11.22 -14.04
N PHE A 469 -15.98 11.62 -15.22
CA PHE A 469 -17.42 11.74 -15.46
C PHE A 469 -18.13 10.38 -15.36
N ALA A 470 -17.58 9.33 -15.98
CA ALA A 470 -18.13 7.99 -15.88
C ALA A 470 -18.18 7.49 -14.42
N THR A 471 -17.11 7.72 -13.65
CA THR A 471 -17.05 7.36 -12.22
C THR A 471 -18.12 8.08 -11.40
N VAL A 472 -18.33 9.38 -11.62
CA VAL A 472 -19.41 10.14 -10.95
C VAL A 472 -20.77 9.51 -11.23
N VAL A 473 -21.08 9.22 -12.49
CA VAL A 473 -22.35 8.61 -12.89
C VAL A 473 -22.53 7.24 -12.21
N MET A 474 -21.49 6.42 -12.16
CA MET A 474 -21.52 5.10 -11.53
C MET A 474 -21.58 5.16 -10.01
N SER A 475 -21.08 6.23 -9.39
CA SER A 475 -21.07 6.43 -7.94
C SER A 475 -22.41 6.90 -7.38
N TYR A 476 -23.22 7.59 -8.19
CA TYR A 476 -24.47 8.20 -7.73
C TYR A 476 -25.72 7.63 -8.40
N GLY A 477 -26.78 7.46 -7.62
CA GLY A 477 -28.17 7.38 -8.04
C GLY A 477 -28.58 6.13 -8.82
N VAL A 478 -28.78 6.28 -10.12
CA VAL A 478 -29.45 5.29 -11.00
C VAL A 478 -28.61 4.02 -11.25
N ALA A 479 -27.30 4.12 -11.18
CA ALA A 479 -26.39 2.99 -11.46
C ALA A 479 -26.58 1.82 -10.47
N SER A 480 -26.84 2.10 -9.20
CA SER A 480 -27.01 1.06 -8.18
C SER A 480 -28.24 0.15 -8.40
N PRO A 481 -29.47 0.66 -8.63
CA PRO A 481 -30.63 -0.22 -8.90
C PRO A 481 -30.51 -0.96 -10.23
N LEU A 482 -29.95 -0.33 -11.28
CA LEU A 482 -29.71 -0.98 -12.56
C LEU A 482 -28.66 -2.09 -12.43
N GLY A 483 -27.52 -1.82 -11.78
CA GLY A 483 -26.50 -2.81 -11.50
C GLY A 483 -27.04 -4.00 -10.70
N ALA A 484 -27.88 -3.73 -9.69
CA ALA A 484 -28.52 -4.79 -8.90
C ALA A 484 -29.48 -5.65 -9.74
N LEU A 485 -30.20 -5.05 -10.69
CA LEU A 485 -31.06 -5.79 -11.63
C LEU A 485 -30.22 -6.70 -12.55
N VAL A 486 -29.14 -6.17 -13.09
CA VAL A 486 -28.21 -6.90 -13.96
C VAL A 486 -27.55 -8.05 -13.18
N ALA A 487 -27.06 -7.81 -11.96
CA ALA A 487 -26.49 -8.85 -11.10
C ALA A 487 -27.50 -9.97 -10.78
N ARG A 488 -28.77 -9.62 -10.52
CA ARG A 488 -29.84 -10.62 -10.34
C ARG A 488 -30.09 -11.49 -11.56
N SER A 489 -29.95 -10.94 -12.78
CA SER A 489 -30.13 -11.71 -14.02
C SER A 489 -29.08 -12.82 -14.16
N ALA A 490 -27.89 -12.63 -13.62
CA ALA A 490 -26.83 -13.63 -13.51
C ALA A 490 -26.90 -14.46 -12.20
N ARG A 491 -27.99 -14.35 -11.41
CA ARG A 491 -28.22 -15.05 -10.15
C ARG A 491 -27.22 -14.71 -9.04
N VAL A 492 -26.57 -13.56 -9.10
CA VAL A 492 -25.67 -13.09 -8.04
C VAL A 492 -26.46 -12.90 -6.74
N PRO A 493 -26.04 -13.51 -5.62
CA PRO A 493 -26.70 -13.31 -4.33
C PRO A 493 -26.52 -11.86 -3.85
N LYS A 494 -27.48 -11.33 -3.11
CA LYS A 494 -27.36 -10.00 -2.49
C LYS A 494 -26.12 -9.92 -1.61
N PRO A 495 -25.41 -8.77 -1.56
CA PRO A 495 -24.36 -8.54 -0.58
C PRO A 495 -24.86 -8.77 0.87
N PRO A 496 -23.99 -9.19 1.81
CA PRO A 496 -24.39 -9.48 3.19
C PRO A 496 -24.90 -8.25 3.94
N PHE A 497 -24.57 -7.06 3.49
CA PHE A 497 -25.04 -5.76 4.00
C PHE A 497 -25.17 -4.75 2.86
N SER A 498 -25.82 -3.63 3.13
CA SER A 498 -25.80 -2.47 2.23
C SER A 498 -24.91 -1.38 2.80
N TRP A 499 -24.38 -0.51 1.91
CA TRP A 499 -23.56 0.64 2.30
C TRP A 499 -23.92 1.85 1.46
N THR A 500 -23.45 3.01 1.88
CA THR A 500 -23.71 4.28 1.23
C THR A 500 -22.42 5.09 1.17
N SER A 501 -22.11 5.69 0.02
CA SER A 501 -21.06 6.70 -0.06
C SER A 501 -21.53 7.95 0.69
N ILE A 502 -20.82 8.33 1.74
CA ILE A 502 -21.19 9.46 2.59
C ILE A 502 -20.46 10.74 2.22
N LYS A 503 -19.30 10.62 1.55
CA LYS A 503 -18.48 11.72 1.03
C LYS A 503 -17.74 11.29 -0.24
N GLY A 504 -17.46 12.24 -1.13
CA GLY A 504 -16.73 12.05 -2.39
C GLY A 504 -17.66 11.82 -3.58
N PRO A 505 -17.14 11.47 -4.78
CA PRO A 505 -15.71 11.27 -5.05
C PRO A 505 -14.93 12.58 -5.20
N TRP A 506 -13.65 12.58 -4.84
CA TRP A 506 -12.65 13.62 -5.13
C TRP A 506 -11.60 13.07 -6.09
N PHE A 507 -11.09 13.88 -7.00
CA PHE A 507 -10.19 13.47 -8.09
C PHE A 507 -8.82 14.16 -8.04
N ASP A 508 -8.54 14.88 -6.95
CA ASP A 508 -7.25 15.53 -6.75
C ASP A 508 -6.21 14.48 -6.34
N ASN A 509 -4.93 14.76 -6.61
CA ASN A 509 -3.86 14.02 -5.97
C ASN A 509 -3.91 14.29 -4.46
N ASN A 510 -3.99 13.27 -3.65
CA ASN A 510 -4.23 13.40 -2.21
C ASN A 510 -3.31 12.53 -1.37
N LEU A 511 -3.02 13.00 -0.16
CA LEU A 511 -2.61 12.17 0.96
C LEU A 511 -3.71 12.26 2.03
N ALA A 512 -4.17 11.13 2.53
CA ALA A 512 -5.15 11.08 3.60
C ALA A 512 -4.47 11.00 4.97
N LEU A 513 -5.06 11.70 5.95
CA LEU A 513 -4.67 11.68 7.34
C LEU A 513 -5.84 11.19 8.17
N LEU A 514 -5.62 10.18 8.99
CA LEU A 514 -6.59 9.59 9.89
C LEU A 514 -6.09 9.80 11.33
N GLU A 515 -6.94 10.39 12.17
CA GLU A 515 -6.59 10.76 13.54
C GLU A 515 -7.74 10.42 14.49
N ASP A 516 -7.44 9.72 15.60
CA ASP A 516 -8.38 9.57 16.71
C ASP A 516 -8.38 10.84 17.57
N THR A 517 -9.54 11.46 17.71
CA THR A 517 -9.75 12.69 18.48
C THR A 517 -10.85 12.51 19.53
N ASP A 518 -11.03 13.48 20.42
CA ASP A 518 -12.15 13.46 21.39
C ASP A 518 -13.52 13.46 20.73
N SER A 519 -13.64 14.01 19.52
CA SER A 519 -14.86 14.04 18.74
C SER A 519 -15.11 12.76 17.92
N GLY A 520 -14.14 11.86 17.87
CA GLY A 520 -14.15 10.61 17.12
C GLY A 520 -13.02 10.51 16.10
N LEU A 521 -13.13 9.53 15.20
CA LEU A 521 -12.16 9.31 14.16
C LEU A 521 -12.28 10.39 13.07
N GLN A 522 -11.26 11.21 12.94
CA GLN A 522 -11.20 12.27 11.93
C GLN A 522 -10.40 11.80 10.73
N LEU A 523 -10.94 12.04 9.54
CA LEU A 523 -10.29 11.80 8.27
C LEU A 523 -10.15 13.14 7.52
N ARG A 524 -8.95 13.40 6.99
CA ARG A 524 -8.65 14.58 6.17
C ARG A 524 -7.96 14.13 4.88
N TRP A 525 -8.29 14.75 3.77
CA TRP A 525 -7.57 14.62 2.50
C TRP A 525 -6.91 15.95 2.18
N ALA A 526 -5.64 15.91 1.84
CA ALA A 526 -4.87 17.10 1.50
C ALA A 526 -4.15 16.90 0.16
N THR A 527 -4.16 17.95 -0.66
CA THR A 527 -3.52 18.01 -1.98
C THR A 527 -2.34 18.96 -1.97
N GLY A 528 -1.42 18.79 -2.91
CA GLY A 528 -0.37 19.76 -3.18
C GLY A 528 -0.83 20.83 -4.18
N VAL A 529 -0.55 22.09 -3.89
CA VAL A 529 -0.78 23.20 -4.80
C VAL A 529 0.52 24.00 -5.01
N VAL A 530 0.73 24.49 -6.23
CA VAL A 530 1.88 25.33 -6.58
C VAL A 530 1.42 26.77 -6.78
N ASN A 531 1.85 27.67 -5.89
CA ASN A 531 1.58 29.11 -5.97
C ASN A 531 2.84 29.85 -6.39
N GLY A 532 3.24 29.64 -7.68
CA GLY A 532 4.40 30.31 -8.28
C GLY A 532 5.64 29.43 -8.42
N ASN A 533 6.27 28.95 -7.34
CA ASN A 533 7.46 28.12 -7.41
C ASN A 533 7.12 26.61 -7.38
N PRO A 534 7.37 25.85 -8.46
CA PRO A 534 7.13 24.41 -8.49
C PRO A 534 7.96 23.61 -7.47
N ASP A 535 9.10 24.16 -7.01
CA ASP A 535 9.96 23.51 -6.04
C ASP A 535 9.45 23.62 -4.60
N SER A 536 8.43 24.46 -4.36
CA SER A 536 7.86 24.70 -3.03
C SER A 536 6.33 24.55 -3.04
N PRO A 537 5.81 23.33 -3.23
CA PRO A 537 4.36 23.12 -3.18
C PRO A 537 3.84 23.30 -1.74
N GLU A 538 2.67 23.92 -1.64
CA GLU A 538 1.92 24.07 -0.40
C GLU A 538 0.90 22.95 -0.23
N LEU A 539 0.61 22.58 1.01
CA LEU A 539 -0.42 21.59 1.33
C LEU A 539 -1.76 22.28 1.56
N GLN A 540 -2.79 21.85 0.82
CA GLN A 540 -4.16 22.37 0.94
C GLN A 540 -5.13 21.25 1.33
N GLU A 541 -6.00 21.51 2.31
CA GLU A 541 -7.06 20.55 2.67
C GLU A 541 -8.15 20.54 1.57
N VAL A 542 -8.46 19.33 1.08
CA VAL A 542 -9.53 19.08 0.09
C VAL A 542 -10.84 18.73 0.81
N ALA A 543 -10.75 17.86 1.79
CA ALA A 543 -11.92 17.37 2.50
C ALA A 543 -11.58 16.95 3.94
N ARG A 544 -12.58 17.11 4.82
CA ARG A 544 -12.52 16.63 6.20
C ARG A 544 -13.85 15.98 6.57
N HIS A 545 -13.75 14.89 7.32
CA HIS A 545 -14.93 14.22 7.88
C HIS A 545 -14.62 13.62 9.24
N THR A 546 -15.50 13.86 10.22
CA THR A 546 -15.36 13.30 11.57
C THR A 546 -16.44 12.24 11.79
N ILE A 547 -16.01 11.06 12.12
CA ILE A 547 -16.85 9.90 12.42
C ILE A 547 -17.05 9.84 13.92
N ALA A 548 -18.14 10.44 14.39
CA ALA A 548 -18.48 10.45 15.82
C ALA A 548 -18.68 9.00 16.35
N PRO A 549 -18.23 8.71 17.59
CA PRO A 549 -18.50 7.42 18.22
C PRO A 549 -20.02 7.21 18.33
N ARG A 550 -20.50 5.98 18.14
CA ARG A 550 -21.90 5.66 18.44
C ARG A 550 -22.12 5.78 19.95
N ARG A 551 -23.08 6.60 20.35
CA ARG A 551 -23.52 6.64 21.75
C ARG A 551 -24.14 5.28 22.10
N ALA A 552 -23.64 4.62 23.12
CA ALA A 552 -24.28 3.44 23.66
C ALA A 552 -25.72 3.85 24.12
N GLY A 553 -26.75 3.29 23.48
CA GLY A 553 -28.09 3.28 24.02
C GLY A 553 -29.09 4.38 23.64
N ALA A 554 -28.99 5.03 22.49
CA ALA A 554 -30.14 5.81 21.99
C ALA A 554 -30.95 5.00 20.97
N PRO A 555 -32.21 4.63 21.25
CA PRO A 555 -33.08 4.01 20.25
C PRO A 555 -33.39 5.00 19.15
N ARG A 556 -33.19 4.58 17.89
CA ARG A 556 -33.60 5.35 16.72
C ARG A 556 -35.12 5.47 16.73
N LYS A 557 -35.66 6.68 16.59
CA LYS A 557 -37.03 6.89 16.13
C LYS A 557 -37.16 6.29 14.73
N GLU A 558 -38.01 5.31 14.54
CA GLU A 558 -38.41 4.82 13.23
C GLU A 558 -39.02 5.98 12.44
N PRO A 559 -38.69 6.11 11.14
CA PRO A 559 -39.42 7.06 10.30
C PRO A 559 -40.85 6.53 10.11
N VAL A 560 -41.84 7.38 10.38
CA VAL A 560 -43.27 7.20 10.08
C VAL A 560 -43.46 7.13 8.57
#